data_25de28c81cc52f402aafcdbe86518a89
#
_entry.id   25de28c81cc52f402aafcdbe86518a89
#
_cell.length_a   1.000
_cell.length_b   1.000
_cell.length_c   1.000
_cell.angle_alpha   90.00
_cell.angle_beta   90.00
_cell.angle_gamma   90.00
#
_symmetry.space_group_name_H-M   'P 1'
#
loop_
_entity.id
_entity.type
_entity.pdbx_description
1 polymer ?
#
loop_
_entity_poly.entity_id
_entity_poly.type
_entity_poly.pdbx_seq_one_letter_code
_entity_poly.pdbx_strand_id
1 'polypeptide(L)'
;MLLVDDHAIVREGLKRVLCPKGSDWALTEAETGFQALELLRTSEFDLALVDLSLPGMNGLELIRRIKTEFPAVRVLVLSMHAEEQYALRAFKAGANGYVTKDMAATELVGAVRRVVAGGAYVTASLAESVVRQLNGSAEAPRHALLTDREFDVLRRIAAGQRLTEIGNALHLSVKTVSSHKTRIQDKLQVAGTAELVAYALRNRIDDAFPEQ
;
A
#
# COMPACT_ATOMS: atom_id res chain seq x y z
N MET A 1 -8.67 -16.70 4.85
CA MET A 1 -8.12 -15.38 4.51
C MET A 1 -6.82 -15.15 5.27
N LEU A 2 -5.84 -14.47 4.66
CA LEU A 2 -4.60 -14.02 5.29
C LEU A 2 -4.68 -12.50 5.52
N LEU A 3 -4.41 -12.03 6.74
CA LEU A 3 -4.35 -10.61 7.10
C LEU A 3 -2.89 -10.24 7.39
N VAL A 4 -2.36 -9.27 6.66
CA VAL A 4 -0.97 -8.82 6.75
C VAL A 4 -0.93 -7.36 7.14
N ASP A 5 -0.59 -7.07 8.39
CA ASP A 5 -0.50 -5.74 8.99
C ASP A 5 0.45 -5.80 10.19
N ASP A 6 1.33 -4.85 10.40
CA ASP A 6 2.27 -4.85 11.51
C ASP A 6 1.66 -4.29 12.82
N HIS A 7 0.48 -3.64 12.73
CA HIS A 7 -0.20 -3.05 13.88
C HIS A 7 -1.17 -4.05 14.55
N ALA A 8 -0.83 -4.56 15.72
CA ALA A 8 -1.64 -5.55 16.46
C ALA A 8 -3.09 -5.08 16.72
N ILE A 9 -3.27 -3.78 17.05
CA ILE A 9 -4.60 -3.21 17.32
C ILE A 9 -5.48 -3.24 16.06
N VAL A 10 -4.89 -2.96 14.90
CA VAL A 10 -5.59 -2.99 13.61
C VAL A 10 -6.01 -4.42 13.28
N ARG A 11 -5.09 -5.39 13.43
CA ARG A 11 -5.41 -6.80 13.20
C ARG A 11 -6.54 -7.30 14.08
N GLU A 12 -6.50 -7.01 15.39
CA GLU A 12 -7.56 -7.40 16.32
C GLU A 12 -8.91 -6.77 15.96
N GLY A 13 -8.90 -5.48 15.57
CA GLY A 13 -10.11 -4.78 15.09
C GLY A 13 -10.70 -5.41 13.84
N LEU A 14 -9.87 -5.65 12.83
CA LEU A 14 -10.28 -6.26 11.57
C LEU A 14 -10.78 -7.70 11.78
N LYS A 15 -10.16 -8.47 12.66
CA LYS A 15 -10.59 -9.82 13.01
C LYS A 15 -12.01 -9.84 13.61
N ARG A 16 -12.32 -8.90 14.49
CA ARG A 16 -13.68 -8.78 15.07
C ARG A 16 -14.73 -8.42 14.02
N VAL A 17 -14.36 -7.59 13.04
CA VAL A 17 -15.24 -7.17 11.96
C VAL A 17 -15.46 -8.29 10.93
N LEU A 18 -14.38 -8.97 10.52
CA LEU A 18 -14.42 -9.95 9.44
C LEU A 18 -14.81 -11.34 9.91
N CYS A 19 -14.46 -11.72 11.15
CA CYS A 19 -14.72 -13.03 11.71
C CYS A 19 -15.54 -12.94 13.01
N PRO A 20 -16.76 -12.36 13.00
CA PRO A 20 -17.63 -12.39 14.16
C PRO A 20 -18.01 -13.84 14.51
N LYS A 21 -18.53 -14.07 15.72
CA LYS A 21 -18.99 -15.41 16.13
C LYS A 21 -20.01 -15.96 15.12
N GLY A 22 -19.76 -17.15 14.59
CA GLY A 22 -20.58 -17.80 13.58
C GLY A 22 -20.25 -17.40 12.12
N SER A 23 -19.13 -16.72 11.91
CA SER A 23 -18.61 -16.47 10.56
C SER A 23 -18.03 -17.75 9.96
N ASP A 24 -18.28 -17.99 8.67
CA ASP A 24 -17.66 -19.05 7.89
C ASP A 24 -16.21 -18.70 7.46
N TRP A 25 -15.73 -17.51 7.80
CA TRP A 25 -14.40 -17.04 7.42
C TRP A 25 -13.36 -17.38 8.49
N ALA A 26 -12.31 -18.06 8.09
CA ALA A 26 -11.10 -18.26 8.88
C ALA A 26 -10.08 -17.19 8.53
N LEU A 27 -9.45 -16.57 9.53
CA LEU A 27 -8.46 -15.52 9.36
C LEU A 27 -7.14 -15.94 10.05
N THR A 28 -6.05 -15.91 9.28
CA THR A 28 -4.68 -16.11 9.75
C THR A 28 -3.95 -14.78 9.67
N GLU A 29 -3.13 -14.48 10.66
CA GLU A 29 -2.45 -13.18 10.78
C GLU A 29 -0.96 -13.31 10.43
N ALA A 30 -0.42 -12.26 9.79
CA ALA A 30 1.01 -12.06 9.57
C ALA A 30 1.38 -10.61 9.90
N GLU A 31 2.54 -10.42 10.51
CA GLU A 31 3.05 -9.09 10.91
C GLU A 31 4.02 -8.52 9.87
N THR A 32 4.52 -9.35 8.97
CA THR A 32 5.49 -8.96 7.94
C THR A 32 5.18 -9.63 6.62
N GLY A 33 5.65 -9.03 5.52
CA GLY A 33 5.53 -9.63 4.20
C GLY A 33 6.26 -10.97 4.06
N PHE A 34 7.36 -11.17 4.78
CA PHE A 34 8.07 -12.45 4.78
C PHE A 34 7.26 -13.55 5.44
N GLN A 35 6.67 -13.27 6.61
CA GLN A 35 5.77 -14.21 7.30
C GLN A 35 4.55 -14.55 6.45
N ALA A 36 3.99 -13.56 5.75
CA ALA A 36 2.87 -13.78 4.83
C ALA A 36 3.21 -14.77 3.72
N LEU A 37 4.39 -14.64 3.08
CA LEU A 37 4.85 -15.56 2.04
C LEU A 37 5.08 -16.98 2.58
N GLU A 38 5.62 -17.14 3.78
CA GLU A 38 5.78 -18.44 4.42
C GLU A 38 4.43 -19.12 4.68
N LEU A 39 3.43 -18.37 5.15
CA LEU A 39 2.09 -18.88 5.36
C LEU A 39 1.42 -19.31 4.04
N LEU A 40 1.59 -18.52 2.98
CA LEU A 40 1.08 -18.83 1.66
C LEU A 40 1.70 -20.09 1.03
N ARG A 41 2.94 -20.45 1.42
CA ARG A 41 3.58 -21.71 0.97
C ARG A 41 3.08 -22.93 1.71
N THR A 42 2.60 -22.77 2.94
CA THR A 42 2.22 -23.87 3.82
C THR A 42 0.71 -24.08 3.95
N SER A 43 -0.09 -23.12 3.49
CA SER A 43 -1.54 -23.14 3.62
C SER A 43 -2.22 -22.47 2.42
N GLU A 44 -3.44 -22.87 2.14
CA GLU A 44 -4.25 -22.28 1.07
C GLU A 44 -5.05 -21.07 1.58
N PHE A 45 -5.10 -20.02 0.77
CA PHE A 45 -5.86 -18.81 1.04
C PHE A 45 -6.58 -18.33 -0.22
N ASP A 46 -7.85 -17.94 -0.07
CA ASP A 46 -8.63 -17.34 -1.15
C ASP A 46 -8.33 -15.83 -1.29
N LEU A 47 -8.00 -15.19 -0.17
CA LEU A 47 -7.81 -13.74 -0.07
C LEU A 47 -6.66 -13.40 0.87
N ALA A 48 -5.82 -12.46 0.46
CA ALA A 48 -4.88 -11.74 1.30
C ALA A 48 -5.33 -10.28 1.44
N LEU A 49 -5.50 -9.84 2.71
CA LEU A 49 -5.67 -8.44 3.06
C LEU A 49 -4.28 -7.91 3.39
N VAL A 50 -3.81 -6.91 2.65
CA VAL A 50 -2.40 -6.48 2.71
C VAL A 50 -2.31 -5.00 3.03
N ASP A 51 -1.66 -4.66 4.14
CA ASP A 51 -1.22 -3.28 4.38
C ASP A 51 -0.06 -2.93 3.46
N LEU A 52 -0.04 -1.69 2.98
CA LEU A 52 1.08 -1.17 2.19
C LEU A 52 2.29 -0.81 3.05
N SER A 53 2.07 -0.41 4.30
CA SER A 53 3.11 0.10 5.21
C SER A 53 3.74 -1.00 6.06
N LEU A 54 4.25 -2.06 5.44
CA LEU A 54 4.87 -3.18 6.16
C LEU A 54 6.39 -2.95 6.42
N PRO A 55 6.92 -3.46 7.54
CA PRO A 55 8.35 -3.42 7.81
C PRO A 55 9.12 -4.40 6.94
N GLY A 56 10.31 -3.98 6.51
CA GLY A 56 11.23 -4.78 5.69
C GLY A 56 10.83 -4.91 4.24
N MET A 57 9.69 -5.53 3.95
CA MET A 57 9.13 -5.67 2.60
C MET A 57 7.93 -4.74 2.44
N ASN A 58 7.99 -3.84 1.46
CA ASN A 58 6.86 -2.97 1.11
C ASN A 58 5.65 -3.81 0.64
N GLY A 59 4.43 -3.41 1.02
CA GLY A 59 3.20 -4.11 0.66
C GLY A 59 2.99 -4.26 -0.85
N LEU A 60 3.39 -3.28 -1.66
CA LEU A 60 3.34 -3.40 -3.13
C LEU A 60 4.29 -4.48 -3.67
N GLU A 61 5.47 -4.64 -3.07
CA GLU A 61 6.38 -5.74 -3.40
C GLU A 61 5.77 -7.09 -3.00
N LEU A 62 5.17 -7.16 -1.81
CA LEU A 62 4.46 -8.36 -1.36
C LEU A 62 3.34 -8.74 -2.34
N ILE A 63 2.53 -7.78 -2.79
CA ILE A 63 1.46 -8.02 -3.78
C ILE A 63 2.02 -8.63 -5.06
N ARG A 64 3.10 -8.08 -5.62
CA ARG A 64 3.73 -8.65 -6.83
C ARG A 64 4.20 -10.08 -6.62
N ARG A 65 4.82 -10.37 -5.47
CA ARG A 65 5.25 -11.73 -5.13
C ARG A 65 4.07 -12.68 -4.99
N ILE A 66 3.01 -12.27 -4.29
CA ILE A 66 1.77 -13.08 -4.19
C ILE A 66 1.24 -13.38 -5.59
N LYS A 67 1.16 -12.39 -6.46
CA LYS A 67 0.62 -12.59 -7.82
C LYS A 67 1.52 -13.43 -8.72
N THR A 68 2.81 -13.44 -8.47
CA THR A 68 3.78 -14.28 -9.20
C THR A 68 3.80 -15.72 -8.69
N GLU A 69 3.85 -15.91 -7.36
CA GLU A 69 3.99 -17.23 -6.74
C GLU A 69 2.63 -17.91 -6.51
N PHE A 70 1.57 -17.13 -6.23
CA PHE A 70 0.23 -17.60 -5.87
C PHE A 70 -0.87 -16.85 -6.66
N PRO A 71 -0.95 -16.98 -8.00
CA PRO A 71 -1.81 -16.15 -8.85
C PRO A 71 -3.30 -16.30 -8.55
N ALA A 72 -3.74 -17.43 -7.99
CA ALA A 72 -5.10 -17.68 -7.58
C ALA A 72 -5.53 -16.85 -6.35
N VAL A 73 -4.59 -16.48 -5.49
CA VAL A 73 -4.87 -15.69 -4.28
C VAL A 73 -5.29 -14.28 -4.68
N ARG A 74 -6.46 -13.86 -4.24
CA ARG A 74 -6.93 -12.50 -4.43
C ARG A 74 -6.29 -11.58 -3.41
N VAL A 75 -6.10 -10.31 -3.80
CA VAL A 75 -5.47 -9.33 -2.91
C VAL A 75 -6.37 -8.13 -2.76
N LEU A 76 -6.74 -7.81 -1.53
CA LEU A 76 -7.39 -6.56 -1.14
C LEU A 76 -6.42 -5.74 -0.30
N VAL A 77 -6.12 -4.54 -0.77
CA VAL A 77 -5.22 -3.62 -0.06
C VAL A 77 -5.98 -2.90 1.04
N LEU A 78 -5.35 -2.83 2.21
CA LEU A 78 -5.73 -1.98 3.34
C LEU A 78 -4.70 -0.86 3.45
N SER A 79 -5.11 0.41 3.49
CA SER A 79 -4.17 1.52 3.57
C SER A 79 -4.73 2.65 4.43
N MET A 80 -3.85 3.32 5.19
CA MET A 80 -4.20 4.60 5.82
C MET A 80 -4.36 5.73 4.79
N HIS A 81 -3.98 5.49 3.54
CA HIS A 81 -3.90 6.50 2.50
C HIS A 81 -5.05 6.36 1.51
N ALA A 82 -5.83 7.43 1.36
CA ALA A 82 -6.88 7.54 0.35
C ALA A 82 -6.36 7.99 -1.02
N GLU A 83 -5.03 8.17 -1.16
CA GLU A 83 -4.46 8.77 -2.35
C GLU A 83 -4.56 7.83 -3.56
N GLU A 84 -5.05 8.41 -4.62
CA GLU A 84 -5.22 7.84 -5.94
C GLU A 84 -3.99 7.09 -6.45
N GLN A 85 -2.81 7.62 -6.16
CA GLN A 85 -1.54 7.09 -6.63
C GLN A 85 -1.17 5.74 -6.00
N TYR A 86 -1.53 5.53 -4.73
CA TYR A 86 -1.33 4.23 -4.07
C TYR A 86 -2.27 3.17 -4.62
N ALA A 87 -3.53 3.53 -4.84
CA ALA A 87 -4.49 2.63 -5.45
C ALA A 87 -4.03 2.18 -6.84
N LEU A 88 -3.58 3.12 -7.69
CA LEU A 88 -3.06 2.81 -9.01
C LEU A 88 -1.84 1.89 -8.99
N ARG A 89 -0.88 2.15 -8.07
CA ARG A 89 0.28 1.28 -7.88
C ARG A 89 -0.12 -0.11 -7.40
N ALA A 90 -1.10 -0.19 -6.50
CA ALA A 90 -1.63 -1.45 -6.01
C ALA A 90 -2.30 -2.27 -7.13
N PHE A 91 -3.13 -1.65 -7.95
CA PHE A 91 -3.74 -2.30 -9.12
C PHE A 91 -2.70 -2.73 -10.16
N LYS A 92 -1.70 -1.90 -10.45
CA LYS A 92 -0.57 -2.27 -11.32
C LYS A 92 0.27 -3.42 -10.76
N ALA A 93 0.35 -3.54 -9.42
CA ALA A 93 0.99 -4.68 -8.77
C ALA A 93 0.14 -5.96 -8.80
N GLY A 94 -1.14 -5.87 -9.19
CA GLY A 94 -2.08 -6.98 -9.33
C GLY A 94 -3.12 -7.09 -8.21
N ALA A 95 -3.30 -6.06 -7.37
CA ALA A 95 -4.36 -6.05 -6.38
C ALA A 95 -5.75 -6.15 -7.05
N ASN A 96 -6.68 -6.82 -6.38
CA ASN A 96 -8.07 -6.97 -6.82
C ASN A 96 -8.98 -5.90 -6.19
N GLY A 97 -8.51 -5.19 -5.18
CA GLY A 97 -9.23 -4.09 -4.57
C GLY A 97 -8.36 -3.23 -3.68
N TYR A 98 -8.90 -2.06 -3.36
CA TYR A 98 -8.26 -1.07 -2.50
C TYR A 98 -9.29 -0.45 -1.57
N VAL A 99 -9.00 -0.45 -0.27
CA VAL A 99 -9.83 0.15 0.78
C VAL A 99 -8.94 0.93 1.75
N THR A 100 -9.49 1.98 2.32
CA THR A 100 -8.84 2.74 3.39
C THR A 100 -9.17 2.15 4.76
N LYS A 101 -8.25 2.23 5.71
CA LYS A 101 -8.42 1.65 7.06
C LYS A 101 -9.46 2.41 7.91
N ASP A 102 -9.86 3.60 7.52
CA ASP A 102 -10.93 4.40 8.11
C ASP A 102 -12.33 4.04 7.59
N MET A 103 -12.39 3.14 6.61
CA MET A 103 -13.64 2.67 6.03
C MET A 103 -14.55 2.02 7.07
N ALA A 104 -15.86 2.25 6.96
CA ALA A 104 -16.84 1.62 7.83
C ALA A 104 -16.77 0.09 7.76
N ALA A 105 -16.94 -0.57 8.91
CA ALA A 105 -16.86 -2.03 9.01
C ALA A 105 -17.76 -2.78 8.01
N THR A 106 -18.96 -2.25 7.76
CA THR A 106 -19.94 -2.83 6.81
C THR A 106 -19.45 -2.77 5.37
N GLU A 107 -18.77 -1.69 5.00
CA GLU A 107 -18.19 -1.52 3.66
C GLU A 107 -16.99 -2.45 3.44
N LEU A 108 -16.15 -2.64 4.47
CA LEU A 108 -15.04 -3.58 4.41
C LEU A 108 -15.53 -5.02 4.17
N VAL A 109 -16.57 -5.46 4.89
CA VAL A 109 -17.18 -6.78 4.68
C VAL A 109 -17.72 -6.91 3.24
N GLY A 110 -18.34 -5.85 2.73
CA GLY A 110 -18.82 -5.79 1.34
C GLY A 110 -17.67 -5.90 0.32
N ALA A 111 -16.57 -5.19 0.55
CA ALA A 111 -15.38 -5.23 -0.28
C ALA A 111 -14.75 -6.64 -0.32
N VAL A 112 -14.60 -7.27 0.86
CA VAL A 112 -14.09 -8.64 0.98
C VAL A 112 -14.96 -9.62 0.19
N ARG A 113 -16.29 -9.61 0.39
CA ARG A 113 -17.20 -10.49 -0.34
C ARG A 113 -17.12 -10.31 -1.84
N ARG A 114 -17.06 -9.06 -2.31
CA ARG A 114 -16.95 -8.74 -3.73
C ARG A 114 -15.66 -9.27 -4.35
N VAL A 115 -14.53 -9.08 -3.66
CA VAL A 115 -13.22 -9.54 -4.12
C VAL A 115 -13.16 -11.07 -4.12
N VAL A 116 -13.62 -11.75 -3.07
CA VAL A 116 -13.66 -13.21 -2.99
C VAL A 116 -14.54 -13.80 -4.10
N ALA A 117 -15.66 -13.13 -4.43
CA ALA A 117 -16.54 -13.56 -5.52
C ALA A 117 -15.96 -13.32 -6.93
N GLY A 118 -14.74 -12.76 -7.04
CA GLY A 118 -14.07 -12.55 -8.32
C GLY A 118 -14.18 -11.13 -8.88
N GLY A 119 -14.91 -10.24 -8.22
CA GLY A 119 -15.01 -8.84 -8.61
C GLY A 119 -13.80 -8.02 -8.17
N ALA A 120 -13.76 -6.76 -8.63
CA ALA A 120 -12.84 -5.75 -8.12
C ALA A 120 -13.58 -4.82 -7.15
N TYR A 121 -12.84 -4.24 -6.19
CA TYR A 121 -13.38 -3.25 -5.29
C TYR A 121 -12.51 -1.99 -5.25
N VAL A 122 -13.15 -0.85 -5.42
CA VAL A 122 -12.55 0.47 -5.31
C VAL A 122 -13.66 1.45 -4.88
N THR A 123 -13.30 2.46 -4.10
CA THR A 123 -14.24 3.53 -3.75
C THR A 123 -14.61 4.35 -5.00
N ALA A 124 -15.77 5.00 -5.00
CA ALA A 124 -16.25 5.77 -6.15
C ALA A 124 -15.26 6.89 -6.54
N SER A 125 -14.68 7.59 -5.56
CA SER A 125 -13.69 8.64 -5.78
C SER A 125 -12.42 8.15 -6.48
N LEU A 126 -11.94 6.97 -6.08
CA LEU A 126 -10.76 6.34 -6.70
C LEU A 126 -11.08 5.78 -8.10
N ALA A 127 -12.31 5.29 -8.32
CA ALA A 127 -12.71 4.76 -9.62
C ALA A 127 -12.65 5.83 -10.72
N GLU A 128 -13.14 7.03 -10.44
CA GLU A 128 -13.08 8.16 -11.40
C GLU A 128 -11.64 8.52 -11.78
N SER A 129 -10.74 8.45 -10.81
CA SER A 129 -9.33 8.76 -10.99
C SER A 129 -8.61 7.70 -11.81
N VAL A 130 -8.89 6.42 -11.53
CA VAL A 130 -8.36 5.31 -12.33
C VAL A 130 -8.82 5.42 -13.78
N VAL A 131 -10.10 5.73 -14.01
CA VAL A 131 -10.67 5.92 -15.36
C VAL A 131 -10.02 7.11 -16.07
N ARG A 132 -9.83 8.24 -15.40
CA ARG A 132 -9.14 9.40 -15.97
C ARG A 132 -7.72 9.07 -16.45
N GLN A 133 -6.96 8.32 -15.69
CA GLN A 133 -5.60 7.91 -16.06
C GLN A 133 -5.57 6.87 -17.19
N LEU A 134 -6.53 5.97 -17.24
CA LEU A 134 -6.66 4.98 -18.33
C LEU A 134 -7.01 5.65 -19.65
N ASN A 135 -7.79 6.73 -19.62
CA ASN A 135 -8.19 7.49 -20.81
C ASN A 135 -7.12 8.43 -21.37
N GLY A 136 -5.90 8.43 -20.79
CA GLY A 136 -4.75 9.16 -21.34
C GLY A 136 -4.88 10.69 -21.31
N SER A 137 -5.78 11.24 -20.50
CA SER A 137 -6.12 12.67 -20.50
C SER A 137 -5.13 13.59 -19.77
N ALA A 138 -4.06 13.04 -19.16
CA ALA A 138 -2.99 13.82 -18.56
C ALA A 138 -1.65 13.14 -18.81
N GLU A 139 -0.62 13.90 -19.14
CA GLU A 139 0.77 13.43 -19.06
C GLU A 139 0.99 12.83 -17.70
N ALA A 140 1.43 11.56 -17.66
CA ALA A 140 1.68 10.87 -16.39
C ALA A 140 2.65 11.72 -15.54
N PRO A 141 2.28 12.09 -14.30
CA PRO A 141 3.13 12.96 -13.51
C PRO A 141 4.49 12.30 -13.29
N ARG A 142 5.57 13.07 -13.24
CA ARG A 142 6.95 12.56 -13.12
C ARG A 142 7.15 11.58 -11.97
N HIS A 143 6.42 11.73 -10.87
CA HIS A 143 6.47 10.79 -9.76
C HIS A 143 5.88 9.40 -10.09
N ALA A 144 5.20 9.22 -11.21
CA ALA A 144 4.83 7.90 -11.72
C ALA A 144 6.06 7.08 -12.16
N LEU A 145 7.20 7.74 -12.44
CA LEU A 145 8.48 7.11 -12.77
C LEU A 145 9.23 6.57 -11.53
N LEU A 146 8.81 6.96 -10.33
CA LEU A 146 9.43 6.50 -9.09
C LEU A 146 9.08 5.04 -8.84
N THR A 147 10.07 4.26 -8.41
CA THR A 147 9.80 2.95 -7.81
C THR A 147 9.02 3.14 -6.50
N ASP A 148 8.35 2.08 -6.02
CA ASP A 148 7.58 2.17 -4.78
C ASP A 148 8.45 2.59 -3.59
N ARG A 149 9.70 2.10 -3.55
CA ARG A 149 10.65 2.48 -2.51
C ARG A 149 11.08 3.94 -2.59
N GLU A 150 11.29 4.45 -3.79
CA GLU A 150 11.58 5.88 -4.01
C GLU A 150 10.37 6.74 -3.65
N PHE A 151 9.17 6.26 -3.95
CA PHE A 151 7.94 6.97 -3.60
C PHE A 151 7.74 7.03 -2.07
N ASP A 152 7.98 5.92 -1.34
CA ASP A 152 7.95 5.90 0.13
C ASP A 152 8.98 6.88 0.74
N VAL A 153 10.20 6.90 0.20
CA VAL A 153 11.24 7.84 0.64
C VAL A 153 10.83 9.28 0.35
N LEU A 154 10.27 9.58 -0.83
CA LEU A 154 9.79 10.92 -1.19
C LEU A 154 8.75 11.41 -0.19
N ARG A 155 7.75 10.59 0.10
CA ARG A 155 6.66 10.92 1.02
C ARG A 155 7.16 11.23 2.43
N ARG A 156 8.06 10.41 2.94
CA ARG A 156 8.67 10.62 4.27
C ARG A 156 9.51 11.89 4.34
N ILE A 157 10.21 12.23 3.26
CA ILE A 157 10.93 13.51 3.15
C ILE A 157 9.92 14.67 3.13
N ALA A 158 8.82 14.55 2.41
CA ALA A 158 7.76 15.55 2.36
C ALA A 158 7.10 15.78 3.72
N ALA A 159 6.95 14.71 4.53
CA ALA A 159 6.49 14.76 5.91
C ALA A 159 7.57 15.30 6.90
N GLY A 160 8.71 15.77 6.42
CA GLY A 160 9.75 16.37 7.26
C GLY A 160 10.66 15.38 8.01
N GLN A 161 10.55 14.07 7.75
CA GLN A 161 11.38 13.07 8.41
C GLN A 161 12.86 13.19 7.99
N ARG A 162 13.76 13.01 8.96
CA ARG A 162 15.20 12.98 8.71
C ARG A 162 15.61 11.68 8.04
N LEU A 163 16.68 11.68 7.24
CA LEU A 163 17.14 10.46 6.55
C LEU A 163 17.47 9.31 7.51
N THR A 164 17.86 9.59 8.74
CA THR A 164 18.06 8.59 9.80
C THR A 164 16.76 7.94 10.24
N GLU A 165 15.71 8.73 10.43
CA GLU A 165 14.37 8.26 10.81
C GLU A 165 13.76 7.40 9.70
N ILE A 166 13.91 7.87 8.44
CA ILE A 166 13.50 7.12 7.26
C ILE A 166 14.25 5.79 7.16
N GLY A 167 15.57 5.80 7.42
CA GLY A 167 16.37 4.59 7.43
C GLY A 167 15.88 3.57 8.45
N ASN A 168 15.62 4.03 9.67
CA ASN A 168 15.10 3.16 10.74
C ASN A 168 13.72 2.59 10.37
N ALA A 169 12.79 3.45 9.94
CA ALA A 169 11.43 3.04 9.59
C ALA A 169 11.37 2.07 8.38
N LEU A 170 12.30 2.20 7.45
CA LEU A 170 12.36 1.38 6.24
C LEU A 170 13.39 0.23 6.34
N HIS A 171 14.06 0.07 7.48
CA HIS A 171 15.17 -0.89 7.68
C HIS A 171 16.29 -0.75 6.64
N LEU A 172 16.66 0.52 6.33
CA LEU A 172 17.70 0.87 5.39
C LEU A 172 18.84 1.63 6.07
N SER A 173 20.04 1.52 5.52
CA SER A 173 21.12 2.43 5.91
C SER A 173 20.82 3.86 5.45
N VAL A 174 21.30 4.86 6.20
CA VAL A 174 21.21 6.28 5.83
C VAL A 174 21.81 6.53 4.44
N LYS A 175 22.90 5.83 4.10
CA LYS A 175 23.53 5.88 2.78
C LYS A 175 22.57 5.40 1.67
N THR A 176 21.83 4.33 1.94
CA THR A 176 20.83 3.80 0.99
C THR A 176 19.69 4.79 0.80
N VAL A 177 19.17 5.38 1.87
CA VAL A 177 18.12 6.41 1.80
C VAL A 177 18.61 7.63 1.03
N SER A 178 19.87 8.06 1.26
CA SER A 178 20.48 9.16 0.50
C SER A 178 20.59 8.84 -0.99
N SER A 179 20.95 7.61 -1.34
CA SER A 179 20.99 7.17 -2.75
C SER A 179 19.60 7.18 -3.40
N HIS A 180 18.57 6.76 -2.66
CA HIS A 180 17.18 6.88 -3.15
C HIS A 180 16.80 8.34 -3.36
N LYS A 181 17.11 9.23 -2.40
CA LYS A 181 16.84 10.67 -2.54
C LYS A 181 17.47 11.25 -3.81
N THR A 182 18.72 10.95 -4.10
CA THR A 182 19.38 11.40 -5.33
C THR A 182 18.66 10.91 -6.57
N ARG A 183 18.32 9.62 -6.65
CA ARG A 183 17.56 9.07 -7.78
C ARG A 183 16.17 9.72 -7.94
N ILE A 184 15.50 10.05 -6.83
CA ILE A 184 14.23 10.76 -6.85
C ILE A 184 14.43 12.15 -7.45
N GLN A 185 15.44 12.89 -7.01
CA GLN A 185 15.76 14.22 -7.53
C GLN A 185 16.03 14.19 -9.04
N ASP A 186 16.81 13.21 -9.51
CA ASP A 186 17.09 13.01 -10.93
C ASP A 186 15.80 12.73 -11.74
N LYS A 187 14.95 11.81 -11.26
CA LYS A 187 13.71 11.43 -11.94
C LYS A 187 12.67 12.56 -11.95
N LEU A 188 12.59 13.32 -10.86
CA LEU A 188 11.67 14.46 -10.76
C LEU A 188 12.23 15.74 -11.39
N GLN A 189 13.54 15.76 -11.73
CA GLN A 189 14.26 16.92 -12.23
C GLN A 189 14.19 18.10 -11.25
N VAL A 190 14.55 17.87 -9.99
CA VAL A 190 14.61 18.86 -8.90
C VAL A 190 16.01 18.91 -8.33
N ALA A 191 16.53 20.12 -8.03
CA ALA A 191 17.91 20.30 -7.63
C ALA A 191 18.18 20.05 -6.14
N GLY A 192 17.16 20.13 -5.28
CA GLY A 192 17.36 20.08 -3.84
C GLY A 192 16.17 19.54 -3.04
N THR A 193 16.40 19.39 -1.70
CA THR A 193 15.35 18.88 -0.80
C THR A 193 14.15 19.82 -0.73
N ALA A 194 14.38 21.13 -0.74
CA ALA A 194 13.28 22.11 -0.71
C ALA A 194 12.38 22.01 -1.95
N GLU A 195 12.97 21.85 -3.14
CA GLU A 195 12.20 21.65 -4.37
C GLU A 195 11.48 20.31 -4.39
N LEU A 196 12.09 19.29 -3.78
CA LEU A 196 11.50 17.96 -3.65
C LEU A 196 10.25 18.01 -2.76
N VAL A 197 10.33 18.70 -1.61
CA VAL A 197 9.18 18.94 -0.73
C VAL A 197 8.11 19.78 -1.45
N ALA A 198 8.49 20.87 -2.11
CA ALA A 198 7.56 21.70 -2.87
C ALA A 198 6.87 20.92 -4.02
N TYR A 199 7.59 19.99 -4.65
CA TYR A 199 7.02 19.08 -5.65
C TYR A 199 5.98 18.15 -5.02
N ALA A 200 6.30 17.55 -3.89
CA ALA A 200 5.40 16.63 -3.19
C ALA A 200 4.11 17.34 -2.75
N LEU A 201 4.22 18.53 -2.15
CA LEU A 201 3.08 19.35 -1.75
C LEU A 201 2.16 19.70 -2.93
N ARG A 202 2.73 20.17 -4.05
CA ARG A 202 1.96 20.50 -5.27
C ARG A 202 1.22 19.31 -5.86
N ASN A 203 1.76 18.10 -5.68
CA ASN A 203 1.18 16.86 -6.20
C ASN A 203 0.42 16.06 -5.12
N ARG A 204 0.20 16.64 -3.94
CA ARG A 204 -0.49 16.01 -2.81
C ARG A 204 0.09 14.65 -2.43
N ILE A 205 1.44 14.57 -2.37
CA ILE A 205 2.17 13.34 -2.00
C ILE A 205 2.50 13.33 -0.50
N ASP A 206 2.16 14.38 0.20
CA ASP A 206 2.48 14.66 1.60
C ASP A 206 1.38 14.26 2.58
N ASP A 207 0.24 13.76 2.12
CA ASP A 207 -0.90 13.47 2.99
C ASP A 207 -0.54 12.49 4.11
N ALA A 208 -0.29 13.15 5.20
CA ALA A 208 -0.36 12.82 6.61
C ALA A 208 0.03 11.39 7.03
N PHE A 209 1.21 11.31 7.65
CA PHE A 209 1.29 10.46 8.83
C PHE A 209 0.45 11.14 9.90
N PRO A 210 -0.62 10.53 10.45
CA PRO A 210 -1.24 11.06 11.65
C PRO A 210 -0.14 11.16 12.72
N GLU A 211 -0.03 12.32 13.34
CA GLU A 211 0.84 12.52 14.49
C GLU A 211 0.55 11.41 15.51
N GLN A 212 1.63 10.84 16.04
CA GLN A 212 1.58 9.83 17.12
C GLN A 212 1.12 10.46 18.42
#